data_450d2b0507eb58c198879f5e6e5d9226
#
_entry.id   450d2b0507eb58c198879f5e6e5d9226
#
_cell.length_a   1.000
_cell.length_b   1.000
_cell.length_c   1.000
_cell.angle_alpha   90.00
_cell.angle_beta   90.00
_cell.angle_gamma   90.00
#
_symmetry.space_group_name_H-M   'P 1'
#
loop_
_entity.id
_entity.type
_entity.pdbx_description
1 polymer ?
#
loop_
_entity_poly.entity_id
_entity_poly.type
_entity_poly.pdbx_seq_one_letter_code
_entity_poly.pdbx_strand_id
1 'polypeptide(L)'
;MKRIARMPGLALVALAGGCDHASTPVSGPRVEASVLMHQEVRQEDRFGLPAIATVFIPSDLRDAYNEAVPDGDKATFKSLIVAKLLAFGKDAASANALADALTPDLQPINLSQPTGFLNGRKLDDDVITAELHLIFGSNAALNDDHVDANDEPFLATFPYLAGPHVQ
;
A
#
# COMPACT_ATOMS: atom_id res chain seq x y z
N MET A 1 -10.33 74.72 16.63
CA MET A 1 -10.45 74.89 15.18
C MET A 1 -9.25 74.21 14.49
N LYS A 2 -9.44 73.00 13.91
CA LYS A 2 -8.44 72.38 13.07
C LYS A 2 -9.12 71.84 11.82
N ARG A 3 -8.66 72.29 10.66
CA ARG A 3 -9.23 72.04 9.34
C ARG A 3 -8.83 70.64 8.88
N ILE A 4 -9.77 69.83 8.41
CA ILE A 4 -9.54 68.54 7.80
C ILE A 4 -9.34 68.75 6.32
N ALA A 5 -8.15 68.38 5.81
CA ALA A 5 -7.81 68.38 4.39
C ALA A 5 -8.38 67.12 3.72
N ARG A 6 -9.16 67.30 2.65
CA ARG A 6 -9.62 66.23 1.76
C ARG A 6 -8.54 65.91 0.74
N MET A 7 -8.14 64.63 0.64
CA MET A 7 -7.32 64.15 -0.45
C MET A 7 -8.23 63.59 -1.57
N PRO A 8 -7.89 63.83 -2.83
CA PRO A 8 -8.65 63.29 -3.96
C PRO A 8 -8.28 61.83 -4.22
N GLY A 9 -9.30 61.02 -4.54
CA GLY A 9 -9.16 59.62 -4.85
C GLY A 9 -8.46 59.37 -6.19
N LEU A 10 -7.53 58.43 -6.17
CA LEU A 10 -6.84 57.92 -7.34
C LEU A 10 -7.63 56.73 -7.89
N ALA A 11 -8.19 56.91 -9.10
CA ALA A 11 -8.89 55.85 -9.78
C ALA A 11 -7.87 54.90 -10.43
N LEU A 12 -7.84 53.64 -9.97
CA LEU A 12 -7.03 52.55 -10.53
C LEU A 12 -7.85 51.89 -11.67
N VAL A 13 -7.43 52.10 -12.92
CA VAL A 13 -7.95 51.43 -14.08
C VAL A 13 -7.28 50.05 -14.20
N ALA A 14 -8.00 49.00 -13.92
CA ALA A 14 -7.54 47.60 -14.15
C ALA A 14 -7.79 47.23 -15.62
N LEU A 15 -6.70 47.10 -16.38
CA LEU A 15 -6.72 46.47 -17.71
C LEU A 15 -6.81 44.95 -17.55
N ALA A 16 -7.99 44.41 -17.75
CA ALA A 16 -8.20 42.95 -17.88
C ALA A 16 -7.76 42.54 -19.30
N GLY A 17 -6.53 42.05 -19.44
CA GLY A 17 -6.08 41.37 -20.65
C GLY A 17 -6.62 39.94 -20.63
N GLY A 18 -7.71 39.66 -21.37
CA GLY A 18 -8.20 38.34 -21.60
C GLY A 18 -7.27 37.60 -22.57
N CYS A 19 -6.61 36.53 -22.09
CA CYS A 19 -6.01 35.54 -22.98
C CYS A 19 -7.09 34.54 -23.37
N ASP A 20 -7.68 34.68 -24.56
CA ASP A 20 -8.49 33.65 -25.18
C ASP A 20 -7.60 32.46 -25.54
N HIS A 21 -7.50 31.49 -24.68
CA HIS A 21 -7.06 30.15 -25.06
C HIS A 21 -8.29 29.42 -25.65
N ALA A 22 -8.38 29.39 -26.94
CA ALA A 22 -9.29 28.49 -27.64
C ALA A 22 -8.89 27.05 -27.34
N SER A 23 -9.43 26.47 -26.26
CA SER A 23 -9.36 25.04 -26.00
C SER A 23 -10.29 24.33 -26.97
N THR A 24 -9.71 23.65 -27.95
CA THR A 24 -10.44 22.68 -28.76
C THR A 24 -11.05 21.63 -27.83
N PRO A 25 -12.35 21.33 -27.94
CA PRO A 25 -12.95 20.28 -27.12
C PRO A 25 -12.37 18.94 -27.53
N VAL A 26 -11.62 18.29 -26.63
CA VAL A 26 -11.21 16.91 -26.77
C VAL A 26 -12.48 16.07 -26.64
N SER A 27 -12.94 15.53 -27.76
CA SER A 27 -14.11 14.66 -27.87
C SER A 27 -13.73 13.22 -27.43
N GLY A 28 -13.36 13.03 -26.18
CA GLY A 28 -13.22 11.71 -25.55
C GLY A 28 -14.47 11.37 -24.74
N PRO A 29 -14.75 10.10 -24.45
CA PRO A 29 -15.86 9.73 -23.59
C PRO A 29 -15.67 10.41 -22.23
N ARG A 30 -16.51 11.39 -21.96
CA ARG A 30 -16.55 12.09 -20.68
C ARG A 30 -17.18 11.12 -19.69
N VAL A 31 -16.36 10.36 -18.99
CA VAL A 31 -16.82 9.63 -17.81
C VAL A 31 -17.20 10.70 -16.81
N GLU A 32 -18.50 10.85 -16.57
CA GLU A 32 -18.98 11.84 -15.63
C GLU A 32 -18.40 11.52 -14.25
N ALA A 33 -17.60 12.42 -13.70
CA ALA A 33 -16.99 12.25 -12.37
C ALA A 33 -18.05 12.00 -11.26
N SER A 34 -19.30 12.35 -11.51
CA SER A 34 -20.43 12.06 -10.63
C SER A 34 -20.77 10.57 -10.52
N VAL A 35 -20.44 9.75 -11.54
CA VAL A 35 -20.69 8.29 -11.48
C VAL A 35 -19.67 7.60 -10.60
N LEU A 36 -18.45 8.14 -10.50
CA LEU A 36 -17.40 7.59 -9.63
C LEU A 36 -17.57 7.96 -8.15
N MET A 37 -18.37 8.98 -7.85
CA MET A 37 -18.56 9.48 -6.47
C MET A 37 -19.56 8.66 -5.62
N HIS A 38 -20.23 7.66 -6.20
CA HIS A 38 -21.25 6.87 -5.49
C HIS A 38 -20.94 5.38 -5.45
N GLN A 39 -19.78 4.97 -5.93
CA GLN A 39 -19.34 3.61 -5.70
C GLN A 39 -18.67 3.59 -4.32
N GLU A 40 -19.35 3.02 -3.34
CA GLU A 40 -18.70 2.67 -2.08
C GLU A 40 -17.56 1.72 -2.41
N VAL A 41 -16.33 2.22 -2.31
CA VAL A 41 -15.14 1.39 -2.50
C VAL A 41 -15.02 0.54 -1.24
N ARG A 42 -15.36 -0.73 -1.34
CA ARG A 42 -15.16 -1.71 -0.29
C ARG A 42 -13.79 -2.34 -0.46
N GLN A 43 -13.05 -2.49 0.62
CA GLN A 43 -11.82 -3.27 0.62
C GLN A 43 -12.21 -4.76 0.53
N GLU A 44 -11.62 -5.47 -0.45
CA GLU A 44 -11.87 -6.89 -0.68
C GLU A 44 -10.65 -7.73 -0.30
N ASP A 45 -9.45 -7.14 -0.38
CA ASP A 45 -8.19 -7.82 -0.09
C ASP A 45 -7.12 -6.83 0.32
N ARG A 46 -6.05 -7.32 0.97
CA ARG A 46 -4.87 -6.56 1.31
C ARG A 46 -3.62 -7.41 1.23
N PHE A 47 -2.53 -6.79 0.83
CA PHE A 47 -1.31 -7.48 0.48
C PHE A 47 -0.07 -6.66 0.88
N GLY A 48 -0.04 -6.19 2.12
CA GLY A 48 1.11 -5.48 2.67
C GLY A 48 2.30 -6.42 2.79
N LEU A 49 2.16 -7.42 3.66
CA LEU A 49 3.09 -8.53 3.88
C LEU A 49 2.39 -9.85 3.51
N PRO A 50 2.69 -10.46 2.35
CA PRO A 50 1.89 -11.55 1.77
C PRO A 50 1.68 -12.77 2.66
N ALA A 51 2.67 -13.17 3.45
CA ALA A 51 2.58 -14.37 4.28
C ALA A 51 1.65 -14.20 5.50
N ILE A 52 1.31 -12.98 5.93
CA ILE A 52 0.56 -12.78 7.18
C ILE A 52 -0.79 -13.48 7.15
N ALA A 53 -1.59 -13.23 6.13
CA ALA A 53 -2.92 -13.84 6.01
C ALA A 53 -2.85 -15.37 5.96
N THR A 54 -1.85 -15.91 5.28
CA THR A 54 -1.70 -17.37 5.07
C THR A 54 -1.13 -18.06 6.29
N VAL A 55 -0.11 -17.49 6.92
CA VAL A 55 0.64 -18.14 8.01
C VAL A 55 -0.04 -17.97 9.36
N PHE A 56 -0.57 -16.77 9.64
CA PHE A 56 -1.00 -16.39 10.98
C PHE A 56 -2.51 -16.33 11.17
N ILE A 57 -3.27 -16.02 10.10
CA ILE A 57 -4.71 -15.82 10.22
C ILE A 57 -5.45 -17.14 9.93
N PRO A 58 -6.28 -17.61 10.87
CA PRO A 58 -7.15 -18.76 10.63
C PRO A 58 -8.02 -18.59 9.40
N SER A 59 -8.26 -19.67 8.66
CA SER A 59 -8.97 -19.63 7.37
C SER A 59 -10.37 -19.02 7.44
N ASP A 60 -11.06 -19.22 8.55
CA ASP A 60 -12.39 -18.66 8.82
C ASP A 60 -12.40 -17.16 9.16
N LEU A 61 -11.22 -16.56 9.40
CA LEU A 61 -11.05 -15.13 9.67
C LEU A 61 -10.38 -14.38 8.54
N ARG A 62 -9.95 -15.06 7.45
CA ARG A 62 -9.20 -14.40 6.37
C ARG A 62 -10.00 -13.34 5.62
N ASP A 63 -11.28 -13.59 5.36
CA ASP A 63 -12.14 -12.60 4.71
C ASP A 63 -12.27 -11.35 5.61
N ALA A 64 -12.54 -11.54 6.90
CA ALA A 64 -12.61 -10.44 7.85
C ALA A 64 -11.26 -9.70 8.00
N TYR A 65 -10.13 -10.42 7.87
CA TYR A 65 -8.81 -9.81 7.85
C TYR A 65 -8.60 -8.97 6.57
N ASN A 66 -8.92 -9.49 5.41
CA ASN A 66 -8.74 -8.83 4.13
C ASN A 66 -9.64 -7.60 3.96
N GLU A 67 -10.85 -7.65 4.49
CA GLU A 67 -11.80 -6.54 4.48
C GLU A 67 -11.49 -5.45 5.54
N ALA A 68 -10.69 -5.76 6.57
CA ALA A 68 -10.33 -4.82 7.62
C ALA A 68 -9.26 -3.82 7.18
N VAL A 69 -9.32 -2.61 7.74
CA VAL A 69 -8.27 -1.60 7.53
C VAL A 69 -7.07 -1.87 8.45
N PRO A 70 -5.82 -1.68 7.97
CA PRO A 70 -4.62 -2.01 8.74
C PRO A 70 -4.48 -1.32 10.09
N ASP A 71 -5.04 -0.13 10.28
CA ASP A 71 -4.99 0.60 11.55
C ASP A 71 -5.57 -0.19 12.73
N GLY A 72 -6.49 -1.12 12.48
CA GLY A 72 -7.11 -2.00 13.47
C GLY A 72 -6.30 -3.26 13.81
N ASP A 73 -5.25 -3.58 13.09
CA ASP A 73 -4.57 -4.88 13.17
C ASP A 73 -4.03 -5.22 14.53
N LYS A 74 -3.38 -4.25 15.20
CA LYS A 74 -2.83 -4.48 16.54
C LYS A 74 -3.89 -4.83 17.56
N ALA A 75 -5.07 -4.23 17.45
CA ALA A 75 -6.18 -4.49 18.37
C ALA A 75 -6.88 -5.81 18.06
N THR A 76 -7.00 -6.17 16.79
CA THR A 76 -7.83 -7.29 16.35
C THR A 76 -7.05 -8.56 16.10
N PHE A 77 -5.91 -8.48 15.39
CA PHE A 77 -5.21 -9.66 14.86
C PHE A 77 -3.87 -9.97 15.52
N LYS A 78 -3.24 -9.01 16.22
CA LYS A 78 -1.93 -9.23 16.86
C LYS A 78 -1.92 -10.46 17.78
N SER A 79 -2.99 -10.69 18.55
CA SER A 79 -3.07 -11.82 19.47
C SER A 79 -3.04 -13.18 18.75
N LEU A 80 -3.61 -13.26 17.54
CA LEU A 80 -3.56 -14.47 16.71
C LEU A 80 -2.14 -14.72 16.21
N ILE A 81 -1.45 -13.66 15.77
CA ILE A 81 -0.06 -13.73 15.33
C ILE A 81 0.83 -14.21 16.49
N VAL A 82 0.69 -13.62 17.68
CA VAL A 82 1.45 -14.02 18.88
C VAL A 82 1.20 -15.49 19.21
N ALA A 83 -0.07 -15.91 19.24
CA ALA A 83 -0.41 -17.30 19.55
C ALA A 83 0.23 -18.29 18.55
N LYS A 84 0.24 -17.94 17.27
CA LYS A 84 0.84 -18.77 16.22
C LYS A 84 2.37 -18.81 16.35
N LEU A 85 3.01 -17.68 16.64
CA LEU A 85 4.47 -17.59 16.87
C LEU A 85 4.91 -18.42 18.08
N LEU A 86 4.13 -18.40 19.16
CA LEU A 86 4.36 -19.28 20.32
C LEU A 86 4.22 -20.76 19.95
N ALA A 87 3.23 -21.10 19.12
CA ALA A 87 3.05 -22.46 18.59
C ALA A 87 4.23 -22.92 17.70
N PHE A 88 4.89 -21.97 17.02
CA PHE A 88 6.13 -22.22 16.28
C PHE A 88 7.38 -22.30 17.16
N GLY A 89 7.23 -22.20 18.47
CA GLY A 89 8.33 -22.34 19.45
C GLY A 89 9.09 -21.04 19.75
N LYS A 90 8.57 -19.87 19.35
CA LYS A 90 9.14 -18.60 19.78
C LYS A 90 8.86 -18.38 21.26
N ASP A 91 9.79 -17.75 21.98
CA ASP A 91 9.51 -17.24 23.32
C ASP A 91 8.54 -16.04 23.29
N ALA A 92 7.93 -15.74 24.43
CA ALA A 92 6.89 -14.71 24.52
C ALA A 92 7.39 -13.30 24.16
N ALA A 93 8.63 -12.96 24.47
CA ALA A 93 9.20 -11.65 24.16
C ALA A 93 9.42 -11.51 22.65
N SER A 94 10.05 -12.50 22.03
CA SER A 94 10.27 -12.57 20.57
C SER A 94 8.96 -12.61 19.80
N ALA A 95 7.96 -13.39 20.25
CA ALA A 95 6.65 -13.48 19.62
C ALA A 95 5.92 -12.14 19.63
N ASN A 96 5.94 -11.42 20.76
CA ASN A 96 5.33 -10.09 20.83
C ASN A 96 6.07 -9.05 19.97
N ALA A 97 7.39 -9.02 20.01
CA ALA A 97 8.20 -8.10 19.21
C ALA A 97 7.98 -8.32 17.70
N LEU A 98 7.95 -9.57 17.26
CA LEU A 98 7.71 -9.90 15.86
C LEU A 98 6.26 -9.56 15.45
N ALA A 99 5.27 -9.87 16.28
CA ALA A 99 3.88 -9.48 16.02
C ALA A 99 3.70 -7.95 15.94
N ASP A 100 4.46 -7.17 16.73
CA ASP A 100 4.48 -5.71 16.61
C ASP A 100 5.13 -5.22 15.31
N ALA A 101 6.13 -5.92 14.81
CA ALA A 101 6.77 -5.62 13.53
C ALA A 101 5.89 -5.99 12.32
N LEU A 102 5.07 -7.03 12.45
CA LEU A 102 4.15 -7.51 11.42
C LEU A 102 2.79 -6.79 11.41
N THR A 103 2.53 -5.91 12.41
CA THR A 103 1.27 -5.16 12.49
C THR A 103 1.51 -3.67 12.72
N PRO A 104 0.86 -2.81 11.96
CA PRO A 104 -0.14 -3.10 10.91
C PRO A 104 0.47 -3.75 9.67
N ASP A 105 -0.35 -4.53 8.94
CA ASP A 105 0.05 -5.16 7.67
C ASP A 105 0.20 -4.12 6.57
N LEU A 106 1.36 -3.50 6.53
CA LEU A 106 1.73 -2.42 5.61
C LEU A 106 3.10 -2.68 5.00
N GLN A 107 3.24 -2.35 3.73
CA GLN A 107 4.53 -2.29 3.06
C GLN A 107 5.07 -0.84 3.10
N PRO A 108 5.98 -0.51 4.01
CA PRO A 108 6.55 0.84 4.07
C PRO A 108 7.45 1.13 2.86
N ILE A 109 7.53 2.40 2.45
CA ILE A 109 8.45 2.88 1.42
C ILE A 109 9.17 4.12 1.92
N ASN A 110 10.49 4.07 1.97
CA ASN A 110 11.35 5.22 2.18
C ASN A 110 12.05 5.56 0.85
N LEU A 111 11.61 6.63 0.21
CA LEU A 111 12.13 7.07 -1.10
C LEU A 111 13.60 7.50 -1.07
N SER A 112 14.19 7.69 0.11
CA SER A 112 15.61 8.03 0.28
C SER A 112 16.51 6.80 0.34
N GLN A 113 15.95 5.60 0.28
CA GLN A 113 16.66 4.33 0.31
C GLN A 113 16.38 3.52 -0.96
N PRO A 114 17.28 2.61 -1.36
CA PRO A 114 17.00 1.68 -2.45
C PRO A 114 15.71 0.88 -2.20
N THR A 115 14.92 0.71 -3.25
CA THR A 115 13.72 -0.15 -3.21
C THR A 115 14.11 -1.62 -3.16
N GLY A 116 13.40 -2.39 -2.38
CA GLY A 116 13.54 -3.84 -2.19
C GLY A 116 12.81 -4.22 -0.91
N PHE A 117 12.34 -5.44 -0.79
CA PHE A 117 11.66 -5.91 0.40
C PHE A 117 12.59 -5.81 1.65
N LEU A 118 12.26 -5.15 2.70
CA LEU A 118 11.03 -4.54 3.25
C LEU A 118 10.87 -3.00 2.99
N ASN A 119 11.54 -2.43 2.02
CA ASN A 119 11.40 -1.03 1.61
C ASN A 119 10.73 -0.95 0.23
N GLY A 120 9.45 -1.20 0.16
CA GLY A 120 8.76 -1.47 -1.09
C GLY A 120 9.02 -2.90 -1.59
N ARG A 121 8.60 -3.18 -2.82
CA ARG A 121 8.80 -4.44 -3.53
C ARG A 121 9.15 -4.18 -4.99
N LYS A 122 10.11 -4.91 -5.52
CA LYS A 122 10.31 -5.06 -6.96
C LYS A 122 9.54 -6.28 -7.45
N LEU A 123 9.39 -6.40 -8.76
CA LEU A 123 8.73 -7.56 -9.37
C LEU A 123 9.51 -8.85 -9.16
N ASP A 124 10.85 -8.75 -9.04
CA ASP A 124 11.79 -9.86 -8.87
C ASP A 124 12.18 -10.14 -7.42
N ASP A 125 11.61 -9.42 -6.44
CA ASP A 125 11.89 -9.69 -5.03
C ASP A 125 11.23 -11.01 -4.59
N ASP A 126 12.03 -11.91 -4.05
CA ASP A 126 11.55 -13.13 -3.39
C ASP A 126 11.00 -12.77 -1.99
N VAL A 127 9.75 -12.35 -2.00
CA VAL A 127 9.07 -11.80 -0.83
C VAL A 127 8.71 -12.88 0.18
N ILE A 128 8.27 -14.06 -0.28
CA ILE A 128 7.83 -15.13 0.62
C ILE A 128 9.03 -15.70 1.38
N THR A 129 10.13 -16.02 0.72
CA THR A 129 11.34 -16.47 1.41
C THR A 129 11.85 -15.40 2.38
N ALA A 130 11.85 -14.11 2.00
CA ALA A 130 12.25 -13.04 2.91
C ALA A 130 11.35 -12.96 4.16
N GLU A 131 10.04 -13.14 4.04
CA GLU A 131 9.12 -13.20 5.18
C GLU A 131 9.31 -14.47 6.03
N LEU A 132 9.53 -15.61 5.41
CA LEU A 132 9.83 -16.85 6.11
C LEU A 132 11.14 -16.73 6.92
N HIS A 133 12.16 -16.10 6.36
CA HIS A 133 13.40 -15.77 7.10
C HIS A 133 13.12 -14.86 8.31
N LEU A 134 12.26 -13.84 8.16
CA LEU A 134 11.88 -12.97 9.26
C LEU A 134 11.16 -13.76 10.38
N ILE A 135 10.27 -14.68 10.01
CA ILE A 135 9.46 -15.47 10.94
C ILE A 135 10.28 -16.59 11.59
N PHE A 136 11.00 -17.37 10.81
CA PHE A 136 11.64 -18.61 11.25
C PHE A 136 13.15 -18.49 11.44
N GLY A 137 13.77 -17.38 11.00
CA GLY A 137 15.21 -17.15 11.13
C GLY A 137 16.02 -18.18 10.34
N SER A 138 17.00 -18.81 10.98
CA SER A 138 17.88 -19.79 10.35
C SER A 138 17.33 -21.24 10.35
N ASN A 139 16.04 -21.45 10.59
CA ASN A 139 15.46 -22.80 10.51
C ASN A 139 15.25 -23.19 9.04
N ALA A 140 16.26 -23.86 8.46
CA ALA A 140 16.30 -24.23 7.06
C ALA A 140 15.14 -25.12 6.57
N ALA A 141 14.36 -25.70 7.45
CA ALA A 141 13.17 -26.48 7.09
C ALA A 141 11.92 -25.63 6.84
N LEU A 142 11.93 -24.34 7.21
CA LEU A 142 10.74 -23.48 7.23
C LEU A 142 11.00 -22.07 6.69
N ASN A 143 12.24 -21.71 6.36
CA ASN A 143 12.62 -20.35 5.99
C ASN A 143 12.75 -20.10 4.48
N ASP A 144 12.25 -21.02 3.66
CA ASP A 144 12.38 -21.00 2.22
C ASP A 144 11.12 -21.62 1.59
N ASP A 145 10.58 -21.04 0.54
CA ASP A 145 9.45 -21.56 -0.20
C ASP A 145 9.85 -22.38 -1.43
N HIS A 146 11.18 -22.49 -1.67
CA HIS A 146 11.78 -23.23 -2.79
C HIS A 146 11.41 -22.69 -4.18
N VAL A 147 11.10 -21.39 -4.28
CA VAL A 147 10.84 -20.68 -5.54
C VAL A 147 11.89 -19.59 -5.72
N ASP A 148 13.09 -19.95 -6.13
CA ASP A 148 14.25 -19.06 -6.16
C ASP A 148 14.31 -18.11 -7.37
N ALA A 149 13.44 -18.28 -8.36
CA ALA A 149 13.48 -17.49 -9.58
C ALA A 149 12.11 -17.42 -10.28
N ASN A 150 11.94 -16.38 -11.06
CA ASN A 150 10.83 -16.26 -12.00
C ASN A 150 10.91 -17.36 -13.07
N ASP A 151 9.76 -17.95 -13.37
CA ASP A 151 9.60 -18.95 -14.41
C ASP A 151 9.45 -18.33 -15.81
N GLU A 152 8.97 -17.07 -15.90
CA GLU A 152 8.82 -16.34 -17.15
C GLU A 152 9.42 -14.92 -17.05
N PRO A 153 10.05 -14.40 -18.13
CA PRO A 153 10.63 -13.06 -18.12
C PRO A 153 9.59 -11.97 -17.95
N PHE A 154 9.90 -10.93 -17.19
CA PHE A 154 9.08 -9.72 -17.11
C PHE A 154 9.06 -8.95 -18.42
N LEU A 155 7.93 -8.30 -18.71
CA LEU A 155 7.80 -7.43 -19.88
C LEU A 155 8.51 -6.09 -19.63
N ALA A 156 9.10 -5.53 -20.71
CA ALA A 156 9.72 -4.20 -20.67
C ALA A 156 8.69 -3.04 -20.59
N THR A 157 7.42 -3.32 -20.89
CA THR A 157 6.34 -2.34 -20.91
C THR A 157 5.17 -2.80 -20.06
N PHE A 158 4.30 -1.86 -19.63
CA PHE A 158 3.09 -2.20 -18.89
C PHE A 158 2.26 -3.29 -19.62
N PRO A 159 1.77 -4.32 -18.91
CA PRO A 159 1.64 -4.46 -17.46
C PRO A 159 2.89 -5.01 -16.73
N TYR A 160 4.01 -5.15 -17.35
CA TYR A 160 5.30 -5.65 -16.85
C TYR A 160 5.31 -7.14 -16.46
N LEU A 161 4.20 -7.71 -16.10
CA LEU A 161 4.07 -9.13 -15.78
C LEU A 161 3.95 -9.96 -17.06
N ALA A 162 4.47 -11.18 -17.02
CA ALA A 162 4.27 -12.15 -18.08
C ALA A 162 2.79 -12.50 -18.28
N GLY A 163 2.46 -13.12 -19.39
CA GLY A 163 1.13 -13.66 -19.61
C GLY A 163 0.83 -14.81 -18.64
N PRO A 164 -0.46 -15.07 -18.31
CA PRO A 164 -0.81 -16.17 -17.44
C PRO A 164 -0.46 -17.52 -18.11
N HIS A 165 -0.07 -18.49 -17.28
CA HIS A 165 0.10 -19.86 -17.77
C HIS A 165 -1.23 -20.39 -18.33
N VAL A 166 -1.19 -20.94 -19.54
CA VAL A 166 -2.33 -21.66 -20.11
C VAL A 166 -2.38 -23.04 -19.44
N GLN A 167 -3.49 -23.32 -18.77
CA GLN A 167 -3.74 -24.65 -18.19
C GLN A 167 -4.23 -25.62 -19.26
#